data_2a0be9697a863e34f215ef14359b2740
#
_entry.id   2a0be9697a863e34f215ef14359b2740
#
_cell.length_a   1.000
_cell.length_b   1.000
_cell.length_c   1.000
_cell.angle_alpha   90.00
_cell.angle_beta   90.00
_cell.angle_gamma   90.00
#
_symmetry.space_group_name_H-M   'P 1'
#
loop_
_entity.id
_entity.type
_entity.pdbx_description
1 polymer ?
#
loop_
_entity_poly.entity_id
_entity_poly.type
_entity_poly.pdbx_seq_one_letter_code
_entity_poly.pdbx_strand_id
1 'polypeptide(L)'
;MAGIVGLVGKANVGKSTFFAAATLKAVDIAGFPFTTIKANKGVGYLHSPCVCNEFGVKDEPVNSACVDGVRLIPVDLIDCPGLIRGAHQGKGLGNQFLDEVRRADALIVVVDAAGETDDNGQSILPGTHDPIEDVR
;
A
#
# COMPACT_ATOMS: atom_id res chain seq x y z
N MET A 1 17.69 2.30 -8.56
CA MET A 1 16.97 2.30 -7.25
C MET A 1 15.56 1.80 -7.53
N ALA A 2 15.03 0.91 -6.69
CA ALA A 2 13.61 0.56 -6.76
C ALA A 2 12.77 1.79 -6.33
N GLY A 3 11.66 2.03 -7.01
CA GLY A 3 10.72 3.09 -6.59
C GLY A 3 10.04 2.71 -5.28
N ILE A 4 9.74 3.69 -4.44
CA ILE A 4 9.05 3.51 -3.16
C ILE A 4 7.59 3.92 -3.32
N VAL A 5 6.66 3.01 -3.03
CA VAL A 5 5.21 3.27 -3.09
C VAL A 5 4.59 3.13 -1.71
N GLY A 6 3.95 4.19 -1.24
CA GLY A 6 3.23 4.20 0.03
C GLY A 6 1.76 3.83 -0.13
N LEU A 7 1.25 2.96 0.75
CA LEU A 7 -0.19 2.67 0.85
C LEU A 7 -0.79 3.58 1.91
N VAL A 8 -1.79 4.37 1.54
CA VAL A 8 -2.46 5.32 2.42
C VAL A 8 -3.97 5.10 2.41
N GLY A 9 -4.64 5.51 3.46
CA GLY A 9 -6.07 5.40 3.63
C GLY A 9 -6.44 5.28 5.11
N LYS A 10 -7.72 5.39 5.45
CA LYS A 10 -8.18 5.28 6.84
C LYS A 10 -7.97 3.87 7.43
N ALA A 11 -8.18 3.69 8.71
CA ALA A 11 -8.08 2.39 9.35
C ALA A 11 -9.13 1.42 8.78
N ASN A 12 -8.82 0.13 8.76
CA ASN A 12 -9.71 -0.99 8.39
C ASN A 12 -10.26 -1.00 6.94
N VAL A 13 -9.71 -0.20 6.01
CA VAL A 13 -10.11 -0.22 4.59
C VAL A 13 -9.41 -1.30 3.75
N GLY A 14 -8.55 -2.12 4.35
CA GLY A 14 -7.87 -3.22 3.67
C GLY A 14 -6.43 -2.94 3.20
N LYS A 15 -5.77 -1.85 3.64
CA LYS A 15 -4.36 -1.55 3.28
C LYS A 15 -3.42 -2.70 3.55
N SER A 16 -3.41 -3.23 4.78
CA SER A 16 -2.51 -4.33 5.17
C SER A 16 -2.84 -5.62 4.45
N THR A 17 -4.11 -5.86 4.10
CA THR A 17 -4.53 -6.99 3.26
C THR A 17 -3.96 -6.86 1.85
N PHE A 18 -4.07 -5.68 1.24
CA PHE A 18 -3.46 -5.40 -0.06
C PHE A 18 -1.93 -5.56 0.00
N PHE A 19 -1.29 -5.00 1.03
CA PHE A 19 0.15 -5.11 1.23
C PHE A 19 0.60 -6.58 1.34
N ALA A 20 -0.09 -7.40 2.14
CA ALA A 20 0.21 -8.82 2.29
C ALA A 20 0.10 -9.57 0.95
N ALA A 21 -0.95 -9.31 0.18
CA ALA A 21 -1.15 -9.91 -1.13
C ALA A 21 -0.07 -9.48 -2.15
N ALA A 22 0.29 -8.19 -2.16
CA ALA A 22 1.27 -7.65 -3.10
C ALA A 22 2.71 -8.06 -2.80
N THR A 23 3.06 -8.27 -1.52
CA THR A 23 4.43 -8.61 -1.08
C THR A 23 4.61 -10.06 -0.69
N LEU A 24 3.52 -10.85 -0.63
CA LEU A 24 3.48 -12.22 -0.10
C LEU A 24 4.02 -12.34 1.34
N LYS A 25 4.01 -11.25 2.09
CA LYS A 25 4.38 -11.22 3.50
C LYS A 25 3.17 -11.43 4.38
N ALA A 26 3.32 -12.29 5.40
CA ALA A 26 2.37 -12.34 6.49
C ALA A 26 2.44 -11.02 7.28
N VAL A 27 1.32 -10.36 7.47
CA VAL A 27 1.16 -9.19 8.34
C VAL A 27 0.07 -9.48 9.35
N ASP A 28 0.20 -8.92 10.55
CA ASP A 28 -0.85 -9.01 11.56
C ASP A 28 -2.05 -8.14 11.11
N ILE A 29 -3.03 -8.82 10.51
CA ILE A 29 -4.31 -8.19 10.12
C ILE A 29 -5.24 -8.35 11.31
N ALA A 30 -5.24 -7.37 12.21
CA ALA A 30 -6.20 -7.33 13.31
C ALA A 30 -7.31 -6.33 13.00
N GLY A 31 -8.54 -6.70 13.31
CA GLY A 31 -9.73 -5.87 13.09
C GLY A 31 -9.89 -4.69 14.04
N PHE A 32 -8.81 -4.27 14.71
CA PHE A 32 -8.83 -3.12 15.61
C PHE A 32 -8.22 -1.88 14.95
N PRO A 33 -8.79 -0.69 15.20
CA PRO A 33 -8.17 0.56 14.77
C PRO A 33 -6.74 0.67 15.33
N PHE A 34 -5.81 1.16 14.51
CA PHE A 34 -4.40 1.40 14.87
C PHE A 34 -3.51 0.16 15.05
N THR A 35 -3.80 -0.95 14.40
CA THR A 35 -2.96 -2.17 14.47
C THR A 35 -1.55 -1.94 13.94
N THR A 36 -1.38 -1.06 12.96
CA THR A 36 -0.07 -0.73 12.37
C THR A 36 0.53 0.48 13.07
N ILE A 37 1.30 0.24 14.14
CA ILE A 37 2.02 1.29 14.88
C ILE A 37 3.29 1.72 14.13
N LYS A 38 3.93 0.78 13.41
CA LYS A 38 5.10 1.03 12.55
C LYS A 38 4.76 0.63 11.12
N ALA A 39 5.22 1.42 10.15
CA ALA A 39 5.07 1.09 8.74
C ALA A 39 5.71 -0.27 8.43
N ASN A 40 4.92 -1.18 7.85
CA ASN A 40 5.45 -2.42 7.30
C ASN A 40 6.11 -2.15 5.96
N LYS A 41 7.28 -2.76 5.72
CA LYS A 41 8.01 -2.64 4.45
C LYS A 41 8.12 -4.00 3.77
N GLY A 42 7.90 -4.02 2.47
CA GLY A 42 7.98 -5.22 1.66
C GLY A 42 8.32 -4.89 0.21
N VAL A 43 8.65 -5.92 -0.55
CA VAL A 43 8.92 -5.80 -1.98
C VAL A 43 7.79 -6.46 -2.74
N GLY A 44 7.12 -5.70 -3.59
CA GLY A 44 6.25 -6.20 -4.63
C GLY A 44 6.95 -6.20 -5.98
N TYR A 45 6.36 -6.81 -6.99
CA TYR A 45 6.93 -6.87 -8.32
C TYR A 45 5.94 -6.37 -9.35
N LEU A 46 6.38 -5.38 -10.13
CA LEU A 46 5.67 -4.96 -11.32
C LEU A 46 6.06 -5.88 -12.48
N HIS A 47 5.05 -6.41 -13.17
CA HIS A 47 5.26 -7.28 -14.32
C HIS A 47 5.28 -6.45 -15.61
N SER A 48 6.30 -6.67 -16.44
CA SER A 48 6.43 -6.03 -17.75
C SER A 48 6.93 -7.05 -18.77
N PRO A 49 6.52 -6.98 -20.06
CA PRO A 49 7.14 -7.78 -21.09
C PRO A 49 8.64 -7.57 -21.12
N CYS A 50 9.39 -8.64 -21.16
CA CYS A 50 10.86 -8.56 -21.24
C CYS A 50 11.30 -8.40 -22.69
N VAL A 51 12.25 -7.51 -22.93
CA VAL A 51 12.85 -7.31 -24.25
C VAL A 51 13.58 -8.55 -24.80
N CYS A 52 13.92 -9.52 -23.95
CA CYS A 52 14.48 -10.80 -24.39
C CYS A 52 13.60 -11.54 -25.39
N ASN A 53 12.27 -11.32 -25.33
CA ASN A 53 11.32 -11.89 -26.29
C ASN A 53 11.51 -11.33 -27.70
N GLU A 54 11.91 -10.07 -27.83
CA GLU A 54 12.12 -9.41 -29.12
C GLU A 54 13.44 -9.85 -29.75
N PHE A 55 14.47 -10.07 -28.92
CA PHE A 55 15.81 -10.42 -29.40
C PHE A 55 16.09 -11.93 -29.42
N GLY A 56 15.16 -12.76 -28.94
CA GLY A 56 15.33 -14.22 -28.90
C GLY A 56 16.52 -14.67 -28.02
N VAL A 57 16.85 -13.91 -27.00
CA VAL A 57 17.97 -14.17 -26.07
C VAL A 57 17.47 -14.45 -24.67
N LYS A 58 18.27 -15.15 -23.87
CA LYS A 58 18.00 -15.30 -22.43
C LYS A 58 18.49 -14.04 -21.70
N ASP A 59 17.63 -13.44 -20.91
CA ASP A 59 17.97 -12.30 -20.08
C ASP A 59 18.40 -12.75 -18.68
N GLU A 60 19.50 -12.20 -18.18
CA GLU A 60 20.02 -12.44 -16.83
C GLU A 60 20.21 -11.10 -16.09
N PRO A 61 19.10 -10.47 -15.65
CA PRO A 61 19.16 -9.15 -15.05
C PRO A 61 19.78 -9.18 -13.64
N VAL A 62 20.54 -8.13 -13.30
CA VAL A 62 21.25 -8.01 -12.02
C VAL A 62 20.31 -7.59 -10.87
N ASN A 63 19.40 -6.64 -11.12
CA ASN A 63 18.55 -6.02 -10.07
C ASN A 63 17.06 -6.31 -10.24
N SER A 64 16.72 -7.31 -11.00
CA SER A 64 15.35 -7.74 -11.28
C SER A 64 15.38 -9.22 -11.65
N ALA A 65 14.26 -9.82 -12.01
CA ALA A 65 14.22 -11.18 -12.53
C ALA A 65 13.49 -11.19 -13.88
N CYS A 66 13.84 -12.14 -14.74
CA CYS A 66 13.08 -12.45 -15.93
C CYS A 66 12.62 -13.91 -15.85
N VAL A 67 11.31 -14.12 -15.83
CA VAL A 67 10.68 -15.44 -15.76
C VAL A 67 9.77 -15.59 -16.97
N ASP A 68 10.03 -16.57 -17.82
CA ASP A 68 9.23 -16.86 -19.01
C ASP A 68 8.92 -15.63 -19.89
N GLY A 69 9.92 -14.78 -20.08
CA GLY A 69 9.77 -13.57 -20.88
C GLY A 69 9.02 -12.41 -20.18
N VAL A 70 8.75 -12.55 -18.90
CA VAL A 70 8.19 -11.48 -18.06
C VAL A 70 9.27 -10.92 -17.15
N ARG A 71 9.52 -9.61 -17.26
CA ARG A 71 10.41 -8.87 -16.37
C ARG A 71 9.68 -8.57 -15.05
N LEU A 72 10.27 -9.00 -13.95
CA LEU A 72 9.82 -8.69 -12.59
C LEU A 72 10.62 -7.50 -12.06
N ILE A 73 10.00 -6.32 -12.02
CA ILE A 73 10.63 -5.08 -11.57
C ILE A 73 10.32 -4.90 -10.09
N PRO A 74 11.31 -4.91 -9.18
CA PRO A 74 11.05 -4.74 -7.76
C PRO A 74 10.57 -3.31 -7.45
N VAL A 75 9.56 -3.22 -6.58
CA VAL A 75 9.02 -1.96 -6.05
C VAL A 75 8.93 -2.10 -4.53
N ASP A 76 9.50 -1.15 -3.81
CA ASP A 76 9.40 -1.11 -2.36
C ASP A 76 8.02 -0.59 -1.96
N LEU A 77 7.24 -1.42 -1.27
CA LEU A 77 5.93 -1.07 -0.73
C LEU A 77 6.04 -0.74 0.75
N ILE A 78 5.38 0.34 1.16
CA ILE A 78 5.27 0.75 2.56
C ILE A 78 3.79 0.77 2.94
N ASP A 79 3.39 -0.08 3.91
CA ASP A 79 2.06 -0.04 4.51
C ASP A 79 2.06 1.02 5.62
N CYS A 80 1.56 2.22 5.28
CA CYS A 80 1.50 3.31 6.23
C CYS A 80 0.40 3.08 7.28
N PRO A 81 0.59 3.56 8.53
CA PRO A 81 -0.46 3.56 9.53
C PRO A 81 -1.75 4.20 9.02
N GLY A 82 -2.91 3.70 9.47
CA GLY A 82 -4.20 4.24 9.07
C GLY A 82 -4.33 5.74 9.37
N LEU A 83 -4.80 6.50 8.39
CA LEU A 83 -5.12 7.91 8.57
C LEU A 83 -6.36 8.06 9.45
N ILE A 84 -6.31 9.04 10.35
CA ILE A 84 -7.47 9.54 11.08
C ILE A 84 -7.66 11.02 10.76
N ARG A 85 -8.91 11.48 10.79
CA ARG A 85 -9.21 12.93 10.65
C ARG A 85 -8.43 13.74 11.70
N GLY A 86 -7.72 14.77 11.25
CA GLY A 86 -6.89 15.62 12.08
C GLY A 86 -5.46 15.09 12.34
N ALA A 87 -5.01 14.05 11.65
CA ALA A 87 -3.62 13.58 11.72
C ALA A 87 -2.61 14.69 11.36
N HIS A 88 -2.97 15.59 10.44
CA HIS A 88 -2.19 16.77 10.08
C HIS A 88 -2.03 17.79 11.23
N GLN A 89 -2.87 17.74 12.26
CA GLN A 89 -2.83 18.58 13.44
C GLN A 89 -2.09 17.92 14.63
N GLY A 90 -1.34 16.85 14.36
CA GLY A 90 -0.58 16.11 15.38
C GLY A 90 -1.41 15.13 16.22
N LYS A 91 -2.65 14.84 15.81
CA LYS A 91 -3.45 13.80 16.46
C LYS A 91 -2.96 12.41 16.07
N GLY A 92 -2.73 11.56 17.05
CA GLY A 92 -2.27 10.19 16.86
C GLY A 92 -0.81 10.10 16.37
N LEU A 93 -0.53 9.20 15.42
CA LEU A 93 0.80 8.96 14.85
C LEU A 93 1.14 9.88 13.67
N GLY A 94 0.47 11.05 13.55
CA GLY A 94 0.51 11.93 12.38
C GLY A 94 1.92 12.30 11.89
N ASN A 95 2.87 12.58 12.78
CA ASN A 95 4.24 12.93 12.39
C ASN A 95 5.00 11.74 11.79
N GLN A 96 4.89 10.54 12.37
CA GLN A 96 5.54 9.34 11.83
C GLN A 96 4.94 8.94 10.48
N PHE A 97 3.62 9.07 10.32
CA PHE A 97 2.95 8.87 9.06
C PHE A 97 3.47 9.82 7.97
N LEU A 98 3.56 11.11 8.27
CA LEU A 98 4.05 12.11 7.32
C LEU A 98 5.49 11.84 6.89
N ASP A 99 6.34 11.36 7.78
CA ASP A 99 7.74 11.04 7.47
C ASP A 99 7.85 9.84 6.50
N GLU A 100 7.02 8.82 6.65
CA GLU A 100 7.00 7.68 5.71
C GLU A 100 6.40 8.09 4.35
N VAL A 101 5.32 8.86 4.35
CA VAL A 101 4.70 9.37 3.11
C VAL A 101 5.65 10.25 2.31
N ARG A 102 6.44 11.10 2.97
CA ARG A 102 7.44 11.98 2.31
C ARG A 102 8.56 11.21 1.61
N ARG A 103 8.81 9.98 1.99
CA ARG A 103 9.82 9.12 1.37
C ARG A 103 9.32 8.36 0.16
N ALA A 104 8.00 8.30 -0.04
CA ALA A 104 7.40 7.61 -1.15
C ALA A 104 7.48 8.44 -2.44
N ASP A 105 7.84 7.78 -3.54
CA ASP A 105 7.83 8.38 -4.88
C ASP A 105 6.40 8.45 -5.44
N ALA A 106 5.51 7.55 -4.99
CA ALA A 106 4.10 7.51 -5.35
C ALA A 106 3.25 6.97 -4.18
N LEU A 107 1.95 7.30 -4.21
CA LEU A 107 0.99 6.85 -3.21
C LEU A 107 -0.15 6.08 -3.87
N ILE A 108 -0.54 4.97 -3.26
CA ILE A 108 -1.77 4.25 -3.57
C ILE A 108 -2.75 4.52 -2.44
N VAL A 109 -3.87 5.17 -2.77
CA VAL A 109 -4.95 5.42 -1.81
C VAL A 109 -5.90 4.23 -1.82
N VAL A 110 -6.08 3.61 -0.65
CA VAL A 110 -7.03 2.52 -0.46
C VAL A 110 -8.29 3.08 0.20
N VAL A 111 -9.42 2.92 -0.48
CA VAL A 111 -10.72 3.49 -0.09
C VAL A 111 -11.73 2.37 0.12
N ASP A 112 -12.56 2.51 1.16
CA ASP A 112 -13.70 1.64 1.38
C ASP A 112 -14.87 2.04 0.48
N ALA A 113 -14.95 1.46 -0.70
CA ALA A 113 -15.97 1.79 -1.70
C ALA A 113 -17.39 1.34 -1.29
N ALA A 114 -17.51 0.42 -0.34
CA ALA A 114 -18.82 -0.04 0.17
C ALA A 114 -19.39 0.92 1.23
N GLY A 115 -18.57 1.83 1.77
CA GLY A 115 -18.98 2.76 2.83
C GLY A 115 -19.36 2.04 4.12
N GLU A 116 -18.61 0.97 4.46
CA GLU A 116 -18.82 0.12 5.64
C GLU A 116 -18.00 0.56 6.85
N THR A 117 -17.21 1.63 6.70
CA THR A 117 -16.37 2.17 7.76
C THR A 117 -16.60 3.66 7.97
N ASP A 118 -16.67 4.10 9.22
CA ASP A 118 -16.77 5.51 9.58
C ASP A 118 -15.41 6.25 9.46
N ASP A 119 -15.38 7.53 9.82
CA ASP A 119 -14.18 8.38 9.83
C ASP A 119 -13.03 7.83 10.68
N ASN A 120 -13.32 6.97 11.66
CA ASN A 120 -12.36 6.35 12.55
C ASN A 120 -11.99 4.92 12.11
N GLY A 121 -12.55 4.43 11.01
CA GLY A 121 -12.37 3.07 10.51
C GLY A 121 -13.14 2.02 11.32
N GLN A 122 -14.20 2.41 12.05
CA GLN A 122 -15.08 1.45 12.72
C GLN A 122 -16.16 0.96 11.76
N SER A 123 -16.50 -0.32 11.85
CA SER A 123 -17.53 -0.91 11.00
C SER A 123 -18.91 -0.29 11.26
N ILE A 124 -19.56 0.10 10.18
CA ILE A 124 -20.93 0.64 10.15
C ILE A 124 -21.75 -0.09 9.07
N LEU A 125 -23.04 0.23 8.97
CA LEU A 125 -23.88 -0.35 7.91
C LEU A 125 -23.39 0.06 6.52
N PRO A 126 -23.39 -0.87 5.53
CA PRO A 126 -22.98 -0.57 4.16
C PRO A 126 -23.73 0.63 3.57
N GLY A 127 -23.00 1.49 2.86
CA GLY A 127 -23.56 2.67 2.20
C GLY A 127 -23.90 3.84 3.15
N THR A 128 -23.49 3.78 4.42
CA THR A 128 -23.76 4.85 5.39
C THR A 128 -22.72 5.98 5.32
N HIS A 129 -21.49 5.67 4.88
CA HIS A 129 -20.42 6.64 4.68
C HIS A 129 -20.15 6.88 3.19
N ASP A 130 -19.93 8.14 2.79
CA ASP A 130 -19.58 8.48 1.40
C ASP A 130 -18.06 8.28 1.20
N PRO A 131 -17.63 7.30 0.36
CA PRO A 131 -16.21 7.05 0.11
C PRO A 131 -15.44 8.24 -0.48
N ILE A 132 -16.13 9.19 -1.11
CA ILE A 132 -15.52 10.40 -1.69
C ILE A 132 -14.96 11.30 -0.60
N GLU A 133 -15.55 11.28 0.59
CA GLU A 133 -15.06 12.07 1.73
C GLU A 133 -13.70 11.57 2.27
N ASP A 134 -13.35 10.31 2.01
CA ASP A 134 -12.06 9.74 2.41
C ASP A 134 -10.90 10.21 1.51
N VAL A 135 -11.19 10.80 0.36
CA VAL A 135 -10.20 11.21 -0.66
C VAL A 135 -10.03 12.74 -0.72
N ARG A 136 -10.88 13.49 -0.02
CA ARG A 136 -10.82 14.96 0.09
C ARG A 136 -9.98 15.41 1.28
#